data_0382834be449c1888425144ff97b4ed0
#
_entry.id   0382834be449c1888425144ff97b4ed0
#
_cell.length_a   1.000
_cell.length_b   1.000
_cell.length_c   1.000
_cell.angle_alpha   90.00
_cell.angle_beta   90.00
_cell.angle_gamma   90.00
#
_symmetry.space_group_name_H-M   'P 1'
#
loop_
_entity.id
_entity.type
_entity.pdbx_description
1 polymer ?
#
loop_
_entity_poly.entity_id
_entity_poly.type
_entity_poly.pdbx_seq_one_letter_code
_entity_poly.pdbx_strand_id
1 'polypeptide(L)'
;YWMDKGMELPEAINQAVQRGLCVHEETVNNLVVTAGKQLLGDLLIGEETAGIAYHEIGTGVTTPVLTDSALTTSSQRKAVTNKVRSGNQVQASTFYLASECTLDIKEAGIFGGAAATAAAGSGTMLCHYLQSYDNSAGTYDLTFEYTLTIN
;
A
#
# COMPACT_ATOMS: atom_id res chain seq x y z
N TYR A 1 2.43 6.56 17.88
CA TYR A 1 2.00 7.13 19.17
C TYR A 1 0.55 6.77 19.53
N TRP A 2 -0.38 6.76 18.58
CA TRP A 2 -1.80 6.44 18.80
C TRP A 2 -2.06 4.93 18.85
N MET A 3 -1.31 4.15 18.12
CA MET A 3 -1.41 2.68 18.07
C MET A 3 -1.07 2.02 19.43
N ASP A 4 -0.20 2.65 20.23
CA ASP A 4 0.15 2.17 21.59
C ASP A 4 -1.01 2.26 22.59
N LYS A 5 -2.12 2.91 22.23
CA LYS A 5 -3.29 3.08 23.09
C LYS A 5 -4.45 2.14 22.77
N GLY A 6 -4.25 1.17 21.88
CA GLY A 6 -5.30 0.23 21.48
C GLY A 6 -6.46 0.88 20.71
N MET A 7 -6.21 2.03 20.07
CA MET A 7 -7.19 2.73 19.27
C MET A 7 -7.26 2.11 17.89
N GLU A 8 -8.48 1.88 17.39
CA GLU A 8 -8.69 1.43 16.02
C GLU A 8 -8.21 2.50 15.03
N LEU A 9 -7.66 2.06 13.90
CA LEU A 9 -7.01 2.93 12.91
C LEU A 9 -7.90 4.07 12.40
N PRO A 10 -9.19 3.85 12.02
CA PRO A 10 -10.07 4.93 11.59
C PRO A 10 -10.28 6.00 12.66
N GLU A 11 -10.33 5.61 13.93
CA GLU A 11 -10.48 6.55 15.07
C GLU A 11 -9.20 7.37 15.27
N ALA A 12 -8.03 6.74 15.13
CA ALA A 12 -6.74 7.42 15.23
C ALA A 12 -6.59 8.49 14.13
N ILE A 13 -6.98 8.19 12.90
CA ILE A 13 -6.97 9.13 11.77
C ILE A 13 -7.93 10.28 12.03
N ASN A 14 -9.18 10.01 12.41
CA ASN A 14 -10.17 11.05 12.72
C ASN A 14 -9.68 12.00 13.81
N GLN A 15 -9.05 11.49 14.87
CA GLN A 15 -8.49 12.33 15.91
C GLN A 15 -7.29 13.15 15.40
N ALA A 16 -6.46 12.61 14.53
CA ALA A 16 -5.36 13.33 13.89
C ALA A 16 -5.88 14.49 13.02
N VAL A 17 -6.90 14.26 12.22
CA VAL A 17 -7.57 15.29 11.40
C VAL A 17 -8.14 16.39 12.28
N GLN A 18 -8.91 16.04 13.33
CA GLN A 18 -9.53 17.02 14.25
C GLN A 18 -8.50 17.87 14.99
N ARG A 19 -7.30 17.36 15.21
CA ARG A 19 -6.21 18.09 15.86
C ARG A 19 -5.30 18.84 14.89
N GLY A 20 -5.61 18.85 13.58
CA GLY A 20 -4.78 19.45 12.55
C GLY A 20 -3.44 18.74 12.31
N LEU A 21 -3.32 17.48 12.73
CA LEU A 21 -2.13 16.66 12.56
C LEU A 21 -2.16 15.89 11.22
N CYS A 22 -3.34 15.77 10.60
CA CYS A 22 -3.53 15.23 9.27
C CYS A 22 -4.04 16.34 8.36
N VAL A 23 -3.33 16.62 7.28
CA VAL A 23 -3.67 17.68 6.33
C VAL A 23 -4.42 17.19 5.10
N HIS A 24 -4.35 15.88 4.83
CA HIS A 24 -5.02 15.24 3.70
C HIS A 24 -5.32 13.78 4.01
N GLU A 25 -6.49 13.32 3.61
CA GLU A 25 -6.90 11.92 3.62
C GLU A 25 -7.67 11.62 2.34
N GLU A 26 -7.33 10.55 1.65
CA GLU A 26 -8.01 10.08 0.46
C GLU A 26 -8.21 8.57 0.54
N THR A 27 -9.40 8.10 0.18
CA THR A 27 -9.69 6.67 0.05
C THR A 27 -9.97 6.33 -1.40
N VAL A 28 -9.21 5.38 -1.94
CA VAL A 28 -9.34 4.91 -3.32
C VAL A 28 -9.59 3.42 -3.38
N ASN A 29 -10.31 2.96 -4.41
CA ASN A 29 -10.46 1.53 -4.65
C ASN A 29 -9.23 0.98 -5.37
N ASN A 30 -8.75 -0.17 -4.90
CA ASN A 30 -7.69 -0.91 -5.57
C ASN A 30 -8.25 -2.01 -6.48
N LEU A 31 -7.49 -2.38 -7.49
CA LEU A 31 -7.76 -3.55 -8.32
C LEU A 31 -6.81 -4.69 -7.90
N VAL A 32 -7.37 -5.76 -7.34
CA VAL A 32 -6.60 -7.00 -7.11
C VAL A 32 -6.38 -7.67 -8.48
N VAL A 33 -5.12 -7.69 -8.91
CA VAL A 33 -4.73 -8.21 -10.23
C VAL A 33 -4.73 -9.74 -10.26
N THR A 34 -4.69 -10.35 -11.44
CA THR A 34 -4.72 -11.81 -11.60
C THR A 34 -3.57 -12.49 -10.86
N ALA A 35 -2.35 -11.96 -10.98
CA ALA A 35 -1.18 -12.49 -10.27
C ALA A 35 -1.36 -12.42 -8.74
N GLY A 36 -1.99 -11.35 -8.23
CA GLY A 36 -2.29 -11.23 -6.80
C GLY A 36 -3.30 -12.27 -6.30
N LYS A 37 -4.30 -12.61 -7.12
CA LYS A 37 -5.24 -13.70 -6.81
C LYS A 37 -4.55 -15.06 -6.79
N GLN A 38 -3.62 -15.30 -7.70
CA GLN A 38 -2.79 -16.51 -7.72
C GLN A 38 -1.90 -16.60 -6.48
N LEU A 39 -1.21 -15.52 -6.11
CA LEU A 39 -0.43 -15.46 -4.87
C LEU A 39 -1.27 -15.84 -3.63
N LEU A 40 -2.52 -15.34 -3.54
CA LEU A 40 -3.41 -15.74 -2.45
C LEU A 40 -3.76 -17.24 -2.49
N GLY A 41 -3.96 -17.80 -3.69
CA GLY A 41 -4.15 -19.25 -3.87
C GLY A 41 -2.94 -20.04 -3.41
N ASP A 42 -1.75 -19.65 -3.83
CA ASP A 42 -0.47 -20.32 -3.48
C ASP A 42 -0.20 -20.28 -1.97
N LEU A 43 -0.53 -19.16 -1.31
CA LEU A 43 -0.48 -19.05 0.16
C LEU A 43 -1.44 -20.02 0.86
N LEU A 44 -2.66 -20.21 0.32
CA LEU A 44 -3.67 -21.11 0.91
C LEU A 44 -3.29 -22.60 0.82
N ILE A 45 -2.60 -22.98 -0.25
CA ILE A 45 -2.16 -24.39 -0.45
C ILE A 45 -0.73 -24.64 0.03
N GLY A 46 -0.03 -23.59 0.51
CA GLY A 46 1.32 -23.70 1.07
C GLY A 46 2.44 -23.78 0.02
N GLU A 47 2.17 -23.45 -1.24
CA GLU A 47 3.21 -23.30 -2.29
C GLU A 47 3.99 -22.00 -2.13
N GLU A 48 3.36 -20.96 -1.55
CA GLU A 48 4.03 -19.73 -1.16
C GLU A 48 3.90 -19.54 0.36
N THR A 49 4.93 -18.98 1.00
CA THR A 49 4.97 -18.72 2.45
C THR A 49 5.11 -17.26 2.80
N ALA A 50 5.49 -16.42 1.84
CA ALA A 50 5.68 -14.98 2.01
C ALA A 50 4.47 -14.20 1.44
N GLY A 51 3.74 -13.50 2.32
CA GLY A 51 2.60 -12.68 1.96
C GLY A 51 3.00 -11.27 1.48
N ILE A 52 2.20 -10.27 1.87
CA ILE A 52 2.46 -8.84 1.59
C ILE A 52 3.81 -8.43 2.17
N ALA A 53 4.64 -7.77 1.37
CA ALA A 53 5.99 -7.38 1.76
C ALA A 53 6.34 -5.91 1.48
N TYR A 54 5.92 -5.38 0.33
CA TYR A 54 6.31 -4.04 -0.11
C TYR A 54 5.11 -3.25 -0.64
N HIS A 55 5.18 -1.95 -0.41
CA HIS A 55 4.36 -0.92 -1.05
C HIS A 55 5.23 -0.15 -2.03
N GLU A 56 4.71 0.12 -3.22
CA GLU A 56 5.39 0.86 -4.27
C GLU A 56 4.50 1.99 -4.77
N ILE A 57 5.08 3.16 -4.97
CA ILE A 57 4.41 4.34 -5.50
C ILE A 57 5.08 4.82 -6.78
N GLY A 58 4.31 5.47 -7.62
CA GLY A 58 4.76 5.92 -8.92
C GLY A 58 4.02 7.15 -9.43
N THR A 59 4.44 7.60 -10.60
CA THR A 59 3.91 8.77 -11.30
C THR A 59 3.08 8.41 -12.54
N GLY A 60 2.90 7.11 -12.82
CA GLY A 60 2.10 6.63 -13.93
C GLY A 60 0.62 6.94 -13.75
N VAL A 61 -0.08 7.14 -14.86
CA VAL A 61 -1.50 7.50 -14.91
C VAL A 61 -2.35 6.49 -15.69
N THR A 62 -1.74 5.36 -16.06
CA THR A 62 -2.43 4.32 -16.82
C THR A 62 -3.45 3.62 -15.93
N THR A 63 -4.67 3.49 -16.42
CA THR A 63 -5.74 2.79 -15.69
C THR A 63 -5.34 1.35 -15.38
N PRO A 64 -5.41 0.91 -14.11
CA PRO A 64 -5.09 -0.46 -13.73
C PRO A 64 -5.93 -1.50 -14.46
N VAL A 65 -5.29 -2.59 -14.87
CA VAL A 65 -5.94 -3.74 -15.50
C VAL A 65 -5.56 -5.04 -14.81
N LEU A 66 -6.37 -6.08 -14.99
CA LEU A 66 -6.18 -7.38 -14.31
C LEU A 66 -4.84 -8.06 -14.63
N THR A 67 -4.24 -7.75 -15.76
CA THR A 67 -2.97 -8.31 -16.23
C THR A 67 -1.73 -7.55 -15.75
N ASP A 68 -1.90 -6.49 -14.97
CA ASP A 68 -0.76 -5.73 -14.45
C ASP A 68 0.11 -6.61 -13.56
N SER A 69 1.41 -6.44 -13.68
CA SER A 69 2.43 -7.13 -12.90
C SER A 69 3.45 -6.16 -12.28
N ALA A 70 3.41 -4.89 -12.67
CA ALA A 70 4.25 -3.81 -12.16
C ALA A 70 3.51 -2.47 -12.31
N LEU A 71 3.96 -1.43 -11.61
CA LEU A 71 3.52 -0.06 -11.86
C LEU A 71 3.97 0.40 -13.24
N THR A 72 3.22 1.32 -13.84
CA THR A 72 3.56 1.90 -15.14
C THR A 72 4.84 2.73 -15.06
N THR A 73 4.98 3.52 -14.01
CA THR A 73 6.14 4.37 -13.77
C THR A 73 6.50 4.35 -12.28
N SER A 74 7.16 3.29 -11.86
CA SER A 74 7.64 3.13 -10.48
C SER A 74 8.65 4.21 -10.13
N SER A 75 8.55 4.75 -8.94
CA SER A 75 9.45 5.81 -8.45
C SER A 75 10.02 5.49 -7.07
N GLN A 76 9.23 4.97 -6.15
CA GLN A 76 9.66 4.70 -4.78
C GLN A 76 9.03 3.42 -4.26
N ARG A 77 9.80 2.63 -3.52
CA ARG A 77 9.38 1.36 -2.94
C ARG A 77 9.86 1.23 -1.50
N LYS A 78 8.97 0.78 -0.63
CA LYS A 78 9.30 0.61 0.80
C LYS A 78 8.66 -0.65 1.37
N ALA A 79 9.37 -1.29 2.29
CA ALA A 79 8.81 -2.41 3.04
C ALA A 79 7.56 -1.97 3.82
N VAL A 80 6.57 -2.83 3.86
CA VAL A 80 5.36 -2.63 4.66
C VAL A 80 5.75 -2.56 6.13
N THR A 81 5.34 -1.50 6.81
CA THR A 81 5.72 -1.20 8.19
C THR A 81 4.93 -2.04 9.18
N ASN A 82 3.64 -2.25 8.91
CA ASN A 82 2.76 -3.01 9.79
C ASN A 82 1.77 -3.86 8.99
N LYS A 83 1.42 -5.03 9.53
CA LYS A 83 0.42 -5.95 8.96
C LYS A 83 -0.43 -6.51 10.09
N VAL A 84 -1.75 -6.38 9.97
CA VAL A 84 -2.72 -6.85 10.97
C VAL A 84 -3.87 -7.55 10.28
N ARG A 85 -4.39 -8.62 10.89
CA ARG A 85 -5.66 -9.24 10.51
C ARG A 85 -6.73 -8.88 11.56
N SER A 86 -7.85 -8.36 11.10
CA SER A 86 -9.04 -8.09 11.91
C SER A 86 -10.26 -8.72 11.25
N GLY A 87 -10.84 -9.74 11.89
CA GLY A 87 -11.94 -10.49 11.28
C GLY A 87 -11.55 -11.12 9.94
N ASN A 88 -12.29 -10.77 8.89
CA ASN A 88 -12.05 -11.16 7.50
C ASN A 88 -11.24 -10.12 6.69
N GLN A 89 -10.62 -9.16 7.36
CA GLN A 89 -9.78 -8.15 6.72
C GLN A 89 -8.30 -8.36 7.03
N VAL A 90 -7.47 -8.11 6.04
CA VAL A 90 -6.02 -7.94 6.17
C VAL A 90 -5.72 -6.47 5.93
N GLN A 91 -5.06 -5.85 6.88
CA GLN A 91 -4.62 -4.45 6.80
C GLN A 91 -3.10 -4.41 6.76
N ALA A 92 -2.56 -3.57 5.89
CA ALA A 92 -1.13 -3.32 5.79
C ALA A 92 -0.88 -1.82 5.69
N SER A 93 0.14 -1.31 6.37
CA SER A 93 0.49 0.10 6.32
C SER A 93 1.97 0.30 5.99
N THR A 94 2.26 1.37 5.27
CA THR A 94 3.61 1.79 4.93
C THR A 94 3.76 3.28 5.18
N PHE A 95 4.79 3.63 5.94
CA PHE A 95 5.08 5.01 6.31
C PHE A 95 6.30 5.52 5.53
N TYR A 96 6.16 6.68 4.90
CA TYR A 96 7.21 7.42 4.21
C TYR A 96 7.47 8.73 4.93
N LEU A 97 8.72 9.00 5.27
CA LEU A 97 9.11 10.35 5.68
C LEU A 97 8.96 11.34 4.51
N ALA A 98 8.75 12.60 4.82
CA ALA A 98 8.66 13.68 3.83
C ALA A 98 9.85 13.67 2.86
N SER A 99 11.07 13.46 3.39
CA SER A 99 12.30 13.38 2.61
C SER A 99 12.43 12.13 1.73
N GLU A 100 11.65 11.07 2.02
CA GLU A 100 11.66 9.82 1.26
C GLU A 100 10.61 9.81 0.13
N CYS A 101 9.67 10.74 0.15
CA CYS A 101 8.58 10.78 -0.81
C CYS A 101 8.38 12.20 -1.35
N THR A 102 9.28 12.63 -2.26
CA THR A 102 9.24 13.92 -2.95
C THR A 102 8.67 13.75 -4.36
N LEU A 103 7.41 13.29 -4.45
CA LEU A 103 6.76 12.90 -5.69
C LEU A 103 5.37 13.51 -5.84
N ASP A 104 4.97 13.76 -7.08
CA ASP A 104 3.55 13.88 -7.46
C ASP A 104 3.01 12.47 -7.73
N ILE A 105 2.44 11.86 -6.69
CA ILE A 105 2.03 10.45 -6.68
C ILE A 105 0.76 10.30 -7.50
N LYS A 106 0.76 9.39 -8.47
CA LYS A 106 -0.38 9.10 -9.34
C LYS A 106 -0.84 7.65 -9.31
N GLU A 107 0.06 6.73 -8.98
CA GLU A 107 -0.25 5.29 -8.90
C GLU A 107 0.44 4.67 -7.68
N ALA A 108 -0.12 3.56 -7.21
CA ALA A 108 0.50 2.74 -6.19
C ALA A 108 0.11 1.27 -6.31
N GLY A 109 0.90 0.39 -5.69
CA GLY A 109 0.67 -1.04 -5.68
C GLY A 109 1.28 -1.73 -4.47
N ILE A 110 0.72 -2.90 -4.15
CA ILE A 110 1.21 -3.79 -3.10
C ILE A 110 1.84 -5.01 -3.76
N PHE A 111 2.98 -5.42 -3.24
CA PHE A 111 3.75 -6.57 -3.72
C PHE A 111 4.04 -7.55 -2.58
N GLY A 112 4.12 -8.84 -2.94
CA GLY A 112 4.39 -9.91 -1.99
C GLY A 112 5.04 -11.12 -2.64
N GLY A 113 5.05 -12.22 -1.91
CA GLY A 113 5.71 -13.46 -2.30
C GLY A 113 7.21 -13.48 -1.96
N ALA A 114 7.83 -14.65 -1.94
CA ALA A 114 9.22 -14.84 -1.55
C ALA A 114 10.24 -14.10 -2.45
N ALA A 115 9.86 -13.80 -3.71
CA ALA A 115 10.68 -13.04 -4.64
C ALA A 115 10.64 -11.52 -4.44
N ALA A 116 9.80 -11.01 -3.52
CA ALA A 116 9.69 -9.57 -3.26
C ALA A 116 10.91 -9.04 -2.50
N THR A 117 11.55 -8.03 -3.07
CA THR A 117 12.72 -7.34 -2.51
C THR A 117 12.52 -5.83 -2.58
N ALA A 118 13.49 -5.05 -2.14
CA ALA A 118 13.48 -3.59 -2.28
C ALA A 118 13.61 -3.10 -3.73
N ALA A 119 13.96 -3.98 -4.68
CA ALA A 119 14.01 -3.62 -6.10
C ALA A 119 12.62 -3.38 -6.67
N ALA A 120 12.44 -2.30 -7.42
CA ALA A 120 11.17 -1.94 -8.07
C ALA A 120 10.61 -3.12 -8.90
N GLY A 121 9.30 -3.34 -8.80
CA GLY A 121 8.59 -4.39 -9.54
C GLY A 121 8.93 -5.83 -9.13
N SER A 122 9.80 -6.06 -8.13
CA SER A 122 10.14 -7.43 -7.71
C SER A 122 9.01 -8.08 -6.90
N GLY A 123 8.93 -9.40 -6.95
CA GLY A 123 7.84 -10.17 -6.34
C GLY A 123 6.57 -10.16 -7.17
N THR A 124 5.48 -10.57 -6.58
CA THR A 124 4.17 -10.63 -7.22
C THR A 124 3.32 -9.42 -6.83
N MET A 125 2.85 -8.67 -7.82
CA MET A 125 1.90 -7.58 -7.58
C MET A 125 0.57 -8.16 -7.09
N LEU A 126 0.14 -7.69 -5.93
CA LEU A 126 -1.16 -8.08 -5.36
C LEU A 126 -2.28 -7.18 -5.88
N CYS A 127 -2.06 -5.88 -5.86
CA CYS A 127 -3.02 -4.90 -6.37
C CYS A 127 -2.35 -3.69 -6.98
N HIS A 128 -3.09 -3.00 -7.86
CA HIS A 128 -2.73 -1.74 -8.49
C HIS A 128 -3.89 -0.74 -8.31
N TYR A 129 -3.59 0.51 -8.03
CA TYR A 129 -4.59 1.58 -7.92
C TYR A 129 -4.01 2.94 -8.32
N LEU A 130 -4.88 3.83 -8.78
CA LEU A 130 -4.56 5.23 -9.03
C LEU A 130 -4.95 6.07 -7.81
N GLN A 131 -4.13 7.06 -7.54
CA GLN A 131 -4.39 8.10 -6.54
C GLN A 131 -3.76 9.40 -7.03
N SER A 132 -4.06 10.52 -6.40
CA SER A 132 -3.46 11.80 -6.79
C SER A 132 -3.12 12.62 -5.56
N TYR A 133 -1.83 12.64 -5.22
CA TYR A 133 -1.34 13.46 -4.14
C TYR A 133 0.05 14.03 -4.49
N ASP A 134 0.14 15.36 -4.58
CA ASP A 134 1.40 16.04 -4.88
C ASP A 134 2.17 16.34 -3.58
N ASN A 135 3.19 15.55 -3.33
CA ASN A 135 4.19 15.78 -2.27
C ASN A 135 5.57 16.12 -2.84
N SER A 136 5.63 16.62 -4.07
CA SER A 136 6.90 16.93 -4.76
C SER A 136 7.80 17.89 -3.99
N ALA A 137 7.21 18.75 -3.16
CA ALA A 137 7.94 19.63 -2.24
C ALA A 137 8.54 18.88 -1.02
N GLY A 138 8.20 17.62 -0.79
CA GLY A 138 8.65 16.86 0.38
C GLY A 138 8.23 17.49 1.71
N THR A 139 7.01 18.01 1.77
CA THR A 139 6.54 18.78 2.94
C THR A 139 5.93 17.86 4.01
N TYR A 140 5.31 16.75 3.61
CA TYR A 140 4.52 15.92 4.51
C TYR A 140 5.00 14.48 4.57
N ASP A 141 4.99 13.92 5.76
CA ASP A 141 5.08 12.47 5.96
C ASP A 141 3.80 11.82 5.46
N LEU A 142 3.91 10.65 4.84
CA LEU A 142 2.78 9.94 4.24
C LEU A 142 2.61 8.56 4.86
N THR A 143 1.37 8.20 5.18
CA THR A 143 1.00 6.82 5.53
C THR A 143 0.05 6.30 4.48
N PHE A 144 0.42 5.17 3.86
CA PHE A 144 -0.45 4.43 2.96
C PHE A 144 -1.01 3.22 3.68
N GLU A 145 -2.31 3.06 3.61
CA GLU A 145 -3.03 1.94 4.21
C GLU A 145 -3.73 1.14 3.13
N TYR A 146 -3.51 -0.16 3.16
CA TYR A 146 -4.13 -1.11 2.28
C TYR A 146 -5.04 -2.03 3.10
N THR A 147 -6.29 -2.19 2.66
CA THR A 147 -7.22 -3.15 3.26
C THR A 147 -7.70 -4.12 2.19
N LEU A 148 -7.49 -5.41 2.44
CA LEU A 148 -8.06 -6.51 1.68
C LEU A 148 -9.17 -7.16 2.50
N THR A 149 -10.38 -7.18 1.97
CA THR A 149 -11.51 -7.89 2.57
C THR A 149 -11.71 -9.22 1.85
N ILE A 150 -11.76 -10.31 2.61
CA ILE A 150 -12.01 -11.66 2.11
C ILE A 150 -13.49 -11.96 2.31
N ASN A 151 -14.26 -11.97 1.21
CA ASN A 151 -15.70 -12.22 1.17
C ASN A 151 -16.00 -13.65 0.77
#